data_d4eaea90c386831ff0db5b3a4bfd753b
#
_entry.id   d4eaea90c386831ff0db5b3a4bfd753b
#
_cell.length_a   1.000
_cell.length_b   1.000
_cell.length_c   1.000
_cell.angle_alpha   90.00
_cell.angle_beta   90.00
_cell.angle_gamma   90.00
#
_symmetry.space_group_name_H-M   'P 1'
#
loop_
_entity.id
_entity.type
_entity.pdbx_description
1 polymer ?
#
loop_
_entity_poly.entity_id
_entity_poly.type
_entity_poly.pdbx_seq_one_letter_code
_entity_poly.pdbx_strand_id
1 'polypeptide(L)'
;MNRNRMIRVMIAAIATMAVVMGIIVGCGPEWGDGAADSGAARTAANGGTRNAVSVTLPSYYAKNMVFQRGKSITVKGAATATDGSNITGKQLTATIIQGESSDSATARIGKNGTFSCSIKAQKASLKPYSLMLSYNGSIVYQLSRVYVGDVFVAAGQSNMELNYTQYYSTKDVAYNFGNGLITERDLPRQLVDSNVHFVIADHVAGGTSADAKTGSKTSDDFPLVSAYNESSSWLSANNHDSRHLSYLAQQFAMQLRAKHPNVPIGIIQTAWGGTPISRHLRGGDIYANHIAPLRGFHVAGVLWYQGCNDAMRSAMAMEYETNMTALINQYRTVFGQEDLPFLYVQLARWPNYQYTQDVRFAQLRTLNNVGLRNTSNVGMTVSIDTDKGTSALIHPLGKDILGARMAAQYLAMTEDSDNDGASGNGSTGSKASRNIPSGPIISSARHAGSDGADNGSTNNRNGSSAGNGTNGNTDNGTIVLTFRNGTDNGLKAMKPNYSKTASATVPNYAKHPKATPLDGISHVATNTSQALQGFEVADGSGKWVSVNATIKGNQVVLSSANENLGGMTQVRYLWSGNPSCSSILYNKLGLPASPFIAVVD
;
A
#
# COMPACT_ATOMS: atom_id res chain seq x y z
N MET A 1 17.77 14.09 -36.70
CA MET A 1 18.87 13.45 -35.96
C MET A 1 18.75 11.94 -36.10
N ASN A 2 19.80 11.28 -36.57
CA ASN A 2 19.75 9.94 -37.17
C ASN A 2 19.49 8.85 -36.12
N ARG A 3 18.48 8.02 -36.34
CA ARG A 3 17.99 6.91 -35.49
C ARG A 3 19.11 5.98 -34.99
N ASN A 4 20.16 5.81 -35.74
CA ASN A 4 21.31 4.97 -35.39
C ASN A 4 22.27 5.60 -34.36
N ARG A 5 22.19 6.91 -34.12
CA ARG A 5 23.00 7.58 -33.08
C ARG A 5 22.39 7.46 -31.71
N MET A 6 21.06 7.39 -31.63
CA MET A 6 20.32 7.23 -30.37
C MET A 6 20.46 5.80 -29.82
N ILE A 7 20.47 4.78 -30.69
CA ILE A 7 20.67 3.38 -30.32
C ILE A 7 22.10 3.14 -29.79
N ARG A 8 23.11 3.80 -30.37
CA ARG A 8 24.50 3.68 -29.90
C ARG A 8 24.75 4.35 -28.54
N VAL A 9 24.02 5.40 -28.22
CA VAL A 9 24.08 6.04 -26.88
C VAL A 9 23.38 5.18 -25.82
N MET A 10 22.27 4.51 -26.17
CA MET A 10 21.58 3.58 -25.26
C MET A 10 22.40 2.30 -25.00
N ILE A 11 23.07 1.76 -26.00
CA ILE A 11 23.89 0.53 -25.84
C ILE A 11 25.15 0.82 -25.02
N ALA A 12 25.73 2.00 -25.08
CA ALA A 12 26.86 2.40 -24.23
C ALA A 12 26.48 2.58 -22.75
N ALA A 13 25.24 3.01 -22.45
CA ALA A 13 24.75 3.10 -21.09
C ALA A 13 24.46 1.73 -20.43
N ILE A 14 24.14 0.71 -21.23
CA ILE A 14 23.82 -0.64 -20.73
C ILE A 14 25.09 -1.45 -20.40
N ALA A 15 26.20 -1.21 -21.08
CA ALA A 15 27.47 -1.94 -20.84
C ALA A 15 28.18 -1.48 -19.56
N THR A 16 27.85 -0.30 -19.00
CA THR A 16 28.53 0.25 -17.81
C THR A 16 27.83 -0.13 -16.48
N MET A 17 26.63 -0.69 -16.52
CA MET A 17 25.87 -1.06 -15.32
C MET A 17 26.11 -2.47 -14.78
N ALA A 18 26.89 -3.29 -15.47
CA ALA A 18 27.16 -4.67 -15.03
C ALA A 18 28.37 -4.83 -14.07
N VAL A 19 29.10 -3.77 -13.73
CA VAL A 19 30.35 -3.85 -12.94
C VAL A 19 30.38 -2.95 -11.69
N VAL A 20 29.29 -2.27 -11.32
CA VAL A 20 29.30 -1.41 -10.13
C VAL A 20 28.37 -1.97 -9.05
N MET A 21 28.74 -3.13 -8.50
CA MET A 21 28.49 -3.47 -7.12
C MET A 21 29.82 -3.33 -6.35
N GLY A 22 30.22 -2.15 -6.04
CA GLY A 22 31.37 -1.90 -5.19
C GLY A 22 31.88 -0.48 -5.42
N ILE A 23 31.75 0.32 -4.36
CA ILE A 23 32.43 1.60 -4.15
C ILE A 23 31.88 2.77 -4.98
N ILE A 24 31.04 3.61 -4.39
CA ILE A 24 30.92 5.00 -4.76
C ILE A 24 31.33 5.86 -3.56
N VAL A 25 32.59 6.26 -3.58
CA VAL A 25 33.08 7.46 -2.91
C VAL A 25 32.90 8.61 -3.92
N GLY A 26 32.38 9.74 -3.44
CA GLY A 26 31.87 10.90 -4.12
C GLY A 26 32.64 11.46 -5.30
N CYS A 27 31.86 12.08 -6.18
CA CYS A 27 32.17 13.35 -6.88
C CYS A 27 30.90 13.75 -7.64
N GLY A 28 30.24 14.83 -7.24
CA GLY A 28 29.15 15.46 -7.95
C GLY A 28 29.68 16.44 -9.02
N PRO A 29 28.92 16.71 -10.10
CA PRO A 29 29.20 17.84 -10.96
C PRO A 29 28.53 19.11 -10.42
N GLU A 30 29.31 20.18 -10.36
CA GLU A 30 28.87 21.55 -10.10
C GLU A 30 27.88 22.00 -11.19
N TRP A 31 26.73 22.50 -10.77
CA TRP A 31 25.87 23.39 -11.55
C TRP A 31 25.60 24.64 -10.72
N GLY A 32 25.91 25.76 -11.34
CA GLY A 32 25.98 27.07 -10.71
C GLY A 32 24.65 27.63 -10.22
N ASP A 33 24.80 28.45 -9.24
CA ASP A 33 24.06 29.63 -8.81
C ASP A 33 22.52 29.62 -8.86
N GLY A 34 21.94 29.05 -7.83
CA GLY A 34 20.66 29.43 -7.28
C GLY A 34 20.78 29.28 -5.77
N ALA A 35 20.75 30.37 -5.04
CA ALA A 35 20.99 30.40 -3.60
C ALA A 35 20.24 29.29 -2.86
N ALA A 36 20.97 28.24 -2.49
CA ALA A 36 20.50 27.21 -1.57
C ALA A 36 20.29 27.86 -0.21
N ASP A 37 19.03 28.15 0.12
CA ASP A 37 18.65 28.45 1.50
C ASP A 37 18.75 27.11 2.27
N SER A 38 19.95 26.84 2.76
CA SER A 38 20.26 25.69 3.60
C SER A 38 19.31 25.73 4.79
N GLY A 39 18.42 24.74 4.89
CA GLY A 39 17.54 24.53 6.04
C GLY A 39 18.29 24.05 7.29
N ALA A 40 19.49 24.58 7.51
CA ALA A 40 20.16 24.50 8.79
C ALA A 40 19.29 25.21 9.82
N ALA A 41 19.09 24.60 10.98
CA ALA A 41 18.45 25.21 12.13
C ALA A 41 18.93 26.67 12.26
N ARG A 42 18.15 27.62 11.75
CA ARG A 42 18.42 29.05 12.01
C ARG A 42 18.14 29.29 13.48
N THR A 43 19.17 29.22 14.28
CA THR A 43 19.20 30.02 15.51
C THR A 43 18.88 31.44 15.07
N ALA A 44 17.78 32.00 15.54
CA ALA A 44 17.41 33.38 15.27
C ALA A 44 18.53 34.29 15.78
N ALA A 45 19.38 34.72 14.87
CA ALA A 45 20.38 35.78 15.18
C ALA A 45 19.68 37.12 15.11
N ASN A 46 18.93 37.45 16.16
CA ASN A 46 18.61 38.82 16.51
C ASN A 46 19.45 39.15 17.75
N GLY A 47 20.27 40.20 17.66
CA GLY A 47 21.17 40.66 18.70
C GLY A 47 20.45 40.90 20.02
N GLY A 48 20.80 40.11 21.04
CA GLY A 48 20.31 40.25 22.40
C GLY A 48 20.04 38.88 23.02
N THR A 49 20.92 38.47 23.96
CA THR A 49 20.88 37.26 24.79
C THR A 49 20.89 35.92 24.00
N ARG A 50 22.02 35.20 24.08
CA ARG A 50 22.13 33.80 23.61
C ARG A 50 20.98 33.01 24.20
N ASN A 51 20.17 32.38 23.34
CA ASN A 51 19.15 31.45 23.80
C ASN A 51 19.79 30.42 24.73
N ALA A 52 19.31 30.33 25.97
CA ALA A 52 19.86 29.43 26.98
C ALA A 52 19.69 27.92 26.60
N VAL A 53 18.91 27.60 25.54
CA VAL A 53 18.60 26.24 25.12
C VAL A 53 18.66 26.14 23.59
N SER A 54 19.33 25.11 23.11
CA SER A 54 19.26 24.61 21.74
C SER A 54 18.31 23.41 21.65
N VAL A 55 17.51 23.32 20.59
CA VAL A 55 16.55 22.23 20.36
C VAL A 55 16.88 21.51 19.06
N THR A 56 16.89 20.17 19.10
CA THR A 56 17.02 19.32 17.94
C THR A 56 15.76 18.45 17.80
N LEU A 57 15.13 18.47 16.63
CA LEU A 57 14.02 17.60 16.27
C LEU A 57 14.52 16.53 15.28
N PRO A 58 13.81 15.38 15.14
CA PRO A 58 14.06 14.44 14.06
C PRO A 58 14.07 15.13 12.69
N SER A 59 14.92 14.69 11.79
CA SER A 59 15.14 15.33 10.49
C SER A 59 13.89 15.40 9.59
N TYR A 60 12.90 14.53 9.82
CA TYR A 60 11.62 14.62 9.11
C TYR A 60 10.73 15.79 9.57
N TYR A 61 11.04 16.47 10.70
CA TYR A 61 10.46 17.77 11.03
C TYR A 61 11.13 18.82 10.17
N ALA A 62 10.64 18.99 8.97
CA ALA A 62 11.22 19.90 7.99
C ALA A 62 10.13 20.76 7.33
N LYS A 63 10.55 21.82 6.66
CA LYS A 63 9.66 22.67 5.87
C LYS A 63 8.81 21.81 4.92
N ASN A 64 7.56 22.18 4.77
CA ASN A 64 6.53 21.48 3.99
C ASN A 64 6.10 20.12 4.55
N MET A 65 6.52 19.70 5.74
CA MET A 65 5.97 18.49 6.35
C MET A 65 4.45 18.58 6.53
N VAL A 66 3.79 17.43 6.55
CA VAL A 66 2.35 17.33 6.77
C VAL A 66 2.10 16.55 8.06
N PHE A 67 1.32 17.11 8.97
CA PHE A 67 0.77 16.40 10.12
C PHE A 67 -0.59 15.79 9.80
N GLN A 68 -0.92 14.66 10.42
CA GLN A 68 -2.20 14.01 10.22
C GLN A 68 -3.35 14.84 10.81
N ARG A 69 -4.32 15.20 9.95
CA ARG A 69 -5.56 15.88 10.39
C ARG A 69 -6.37 15.02 11.36
N GLY A 70 -7.08 15.66 12.29
CA GLY A 70 -7.97 14.96 13.23
C GLY A 70 -7.26 14.09 14.26
N LYS A 71 -5.93 14.13 14.30
CA LYS A 71 -5.10 13.46 15.31
C LYS A 71 -4.25 14.49 16.06
N SER A 72 -3.91 14.22 17.32
CA SER A 72 -2.99 15.06 18.07
C SER A 72 -1.63 15.14 17.37
N ILE A 73 -1.02 16.31 17.41
CA ILE A 73 0.30 16.54 16.84
C ILE A 73 1.34 16.28 17.92
N THR A 74 2.06 15.17 17.81
CA THR A 74 3.18 14.88 18.71
C THR A 74 4.41 15.66 18.26
N VAL A 75 4.98 16.47 19.16
CA VAL A 75 6.26 17.17 18.96
C VAL A 75 7.26 16.60 19.94
N LYS A 76 8.35 16.03 19.44
CA LYS A 76 9.37 15.36 20.24
C LYS A 76 10.77 15.70 19.76
N GLY A 77 11.74 15.69 20.66
CA GLY A 77 13.11 16.01 20.34
C GLY A 77 14.04 15.99 21.55
N ALA A 78 15.19 16.64 21.40
CA ALA A 78 16.13 16.87 22.48
C ALA A 78 16.39 18.36 22.67
N ALA A 79 16.59 18.78 23.90
CA ALA A 79 16.98 20.11 24.29
C ALA A 79 18.30 20.05 25.06
N THR A 80 19.22 20.97 24.76
CA THR A 80 20.53 21.07 25.40
C THR A 80 20.74 22.51 25.86
N ALA A 81 21.17 22.70 27.10
CA ALA A 81 21.57 24.03 27.58
C ALA A 81 22.83 24.50 26.85
N THR A 82 22.83 25.71 26.37
CA THR A 82 23.99 26.32 25.66
C THR A 82 25.02 26.92 26.60
N ASP A 83 24.63 27.14 27.86
CA ASP A 83 25.44 27.71 28.94
C ASP A 83 25.88 26.67 30.00
N GLY A 84 25.60 25.38 29.74
CA GLY A 84 25.88 24.28 30.67
C GLY A 84 24.93 24.17 31.86
N SER A 85 23.89 25.01 31.95
CA SER A 85 22.91 24.97 33.03
C SER A 85 22.10 23.68 33.05
N ASN A 86 21.58 23.29 34.22
CA ASN A 86 20.67 22.14 34.32
C ASN A 86 19.25 22.55 33.91
N ILE A 87 18.81 21.99 32.77
CA ILE A 87 17.45 22.21 32.24
C ILE A 87 16.52 21.05 32.51
N THR A 88 16.95 19.99 33.21
CA THR A 88 16.10 18.85 33.59
C THR A 88 14.87 19.29 34.37
N GLY A 89 13.70 18.83 33.98
CA GLY A 89 12.42 19.18 34.59
C GLY A 89 11.88 20.55 34.20
N LYS A 90 12.66 21.40 33.50
CA LYS A 90 12.19 22.68 32.96
C LYS A 90 11.17 22.44 31.83
N GLN A 91 10.35 23.44 31.54
CA GLN A 91 9.28 23.37 30.56
C GLN A 91 9.71 23.96 29.21
N LEU A 92 9.33 23.24 28.16
CA LEU A 92 9.32 23.64 26.76
C LEU A 92 7.86 23.74 26.30
N THR A 93 7.50 24.80 25.57
CA THR A 93 6.17 24.96 24.98
C THR A 93 6.25 24.80 23.47
N ALA A 94 5.50 23.86 22.90
CA ALA A 94 5.30 23.74 21.47
C ALA A 94 3.98 24.41 21.09
N THR A 95 4.00 25.27 20.08
CA THR A 95 2.84 26.02 19.59
C THR A 95 2.72 25.86 18.08
N ILE A 96 1.50 25.53 17.60
CA ILE A 96 1.16 25.55 16.17
C ILE A 96 0.25 26.74 15.90
N ILE A 97 0.55 27.51 14.84
CA ILE A 97 -0.11 28.79 14.54
C ILE A 97 -0.53 28.84 13.08
N GLN A 98 -1.76 29.31 12.84
CA GLN A 98 -2.22 29.68 11.51
C GLN A 98 -3.09 30.94 11.58
N GLY A 99 -2.63 32.04 11.01
CA GLY A 99 -3.28 33.35 11.14
C GLY A 99 -3.34 33.77 12.62
N GLU A 100 -4.52 34.07 13.10
CA GLU A 100 -4.80 34.44 14.50
C GLU A 100 -5.03 33.23 15.42
N SER A 101 -5.17 32.03 14.87
CA SER A 101 -5.42 30.81 15.64
C SER A 101 -4.12 30.16 16.08
N SER A 102 -4.05 29.76 17.34
CA SER A 102 -2.91 29.03 17.89
C SER A 102 -3.35 28.00 18.92
N ASP A 103 -2.63 26.88 18.95
CA ASP A 103 -2.76 25.83 19.95
C ASP A 103 -1.38 25.44 20.48
N SER A 104 -1.28 25.23 21.78
CA SER A 104 -0.02 24.96 22.46
C SER A 104 -0.11 23.73 23.36
N ALA A 105 1.05 23.11 23.57
CA ALA A 105 1.25 22.07 24.57
C ALA A 105 2.63 22.22 25.21
N THR A 106 2.76 21.82 26.47
CA THR A 106 4.02 21.87 27.21
C THR A 106 4.62 20.49 27.40
N ALA A 107 5.94 20.40 27.33
CA ALA A 107 6.71 19.22 27.70
C ALA A 107 7.69 19.56 28.83
N ARG A 108 7.96 18.58 29.73
CA ARG A 108 9.09 18.64 30.64
C ARG A 108 10.32 18.00 30.01
N ILE A 109 11.45 18.68 30.10
CA ILE A 109 12.73 18.15 29.60
C ILE A 109 13.18 17.05 30.57
N GLY A 110 13.41 15.84 30.03
CA GLY A 110 13.90 14.68 30.79
C GLY A 110 15.37 14.79 31.19
N LYS A 111 15.85 13.85 32.01
CA LYS A 111 17.24 13.79 32.49
C LYS A 111 18.27 13.69 31.36
N ASN A 112 17.89 13.07 30.25
CA ASN A 112 18.71 12.92 29.03
C ASN A 112 18.48 14.04 27.99
N GLY A 113 17.80 15.12 28.39
CA GLY A 113 17.46 16.23 27.49
C GLY A 113 16.25 15.98 26.59
N THR A 114 15.70 14.78 26.51
CA THR A 114 14.57 14.48 25.62
C THR A 114 13.28 15.11 26.12
N PHE A 115 12.39 15.46 25.19
CA PHE A 115 11.04 15.94 25.47
C PHE A 115 10.02 15.39 24.47
N SER A 116 8.78 15.32 24.89
CA SER A 116 7.64 15.02 24.02
C SER A 116 6.39 15.70 24.57
N CYS A 117 5.62 16.32 23.69
CA CYS A 117 4.29 16.86 24.00
C CYS A 117 3.34 16.62 22.83
N SER A 118 2.04 16.74 23.09
CA SER A 118 0.99 16.54 22.10
C SER A 118 0.09 17.77 22.05
N ILE A 119 0.15 18.50 20.94
CA ILE A 119 -0.79 19.57 20.62
C ILE A 119 -2.11 18.95 20.17
N LYS A 120 -3.24 19.56 20.48
CA LYS A 120 -4.54 19.04 20.05
C LYS A 120 -4.66 18.95 18.53
N ALA A 121 -5.58 18.10 18.08
CA ALA A 121 -5.85 17.88 16.66
C ALA A 121 -6.18 19.17 15.91
N GLN A 122 -5.60 19.32 14.71
CA GLN A 122 -5.83 20.45 13.82
C GLN A 122 -6.67 20.03 12.61
N LYS A 123 -7.35 20.99 11.98
CA LYS A 123 -8.10 20.81 10.74
C LYS A 123 -7.17 20.83 9.53
N ALA A 124 -7.54 20.10 8.48
CA ALA A 124 -6.85 20.19 7.19
C ALA A 124 -6.89 21.61 6.64
N SER A 125 -5.78 22.05 6.05
CA SER A 125 -5.70 23.38 5.43
C SER A 125 -4.65 23.41 4.33
N LEU A 126 -5.00 24.00 3.18
CA LEU A 126 -4.06 24.33 2.11
C LEU A 126 -3.15 25.51 2.46
N LYS A 127 -3.55 26.32 3.46
CA LYS A 127 -2.68 27.36 4.01
C LYS A 127 -1.72 26.74 5.02
N PRO A 128 -0.44 27.11 5.01
CA PRO A 128 0.53 26.56 5.94
C PRO A 128 0.30 27.05 7.37
N TYR A 129 0.70 26.21 8.30
CA TYR A 129 0.91 26.54 9.71
C TYR A 129 2.39 26.85 9.96
N SER A 130 2.69 27.42 11.13
CA SER A 130 4.02 27.50 11.71
C SER A 130 4.06 26.71 13.02
N LEU A 131 5.11 25.90 13.21
CA LEU A 131 5.41 25.21 14.47
C LEU A 131 6.55 25.96 15.18
N MET A 132 6.34 26.35 16.43
CA MET A 132 7.34 27.04 17.24
C MET A 132 7.54 26.33 18.55
N LEU A 133 8.79 26.27 19.03
CA LEU A 133 9.11 25.88 20.39
C LEU A 133 9.70 27.07 21.15
N SER A 134 9.24 27.28 22.37
CA SER A 134 9.71 28.34 23.24
C SER A 134 10.16 27.79 24.60
N TYR A 135 11.18 28.44 25.15
CA TYR A 135 11.73 28.19 26.47
C TYR A 135 11.83 29.50 27.22
N ASN A 136 11.26 29.60 28.42
CA ASN A 136 11.17 30.83 29.21
C ASN A 136 10.66 32.05 28.38
N GLY A 137 9.66 31.84 27.52
CA GLY A 137 9.07 32.88 26.69
C GLY A 137 9.85 33.24 25.42
N SER A 138 11.08 32.75 25.25
CA SER A 138 11.90 32.97 24.06
C SER A 138 11.72 31.82 23.04
N ILE A 139 11.60 32.13 21.74
CA ILE A 139 11.55 31.13 20.67
C ILE A 139 12.94 30.54 20.51
N VAL A 140 13.03 29.20 20.70
CA VAL A 140 14.27 28.43 20.57
C VAL A 140 14.31 27.57 19.31
N TYR A 141 13.16 27.33 18.67
CA TYR A 141 13.05 26.63 17.40
C TYR A 141 11.80 27.11 16.65
N GLN A 142 11.92 27.24 15.33
CA GLN A 142 10.79 27.61 14.48
C GLN A 142 10.85 26.84 13.15
N LEU A 143 9.72 26.25 12.78
CA LEU A 143 9.51 25.61 11.49
C LEU A 143 8.32 26.27 10.80
N SER A 144 8.59 27.05 9.79
CA SER A 144 7.58 27.67 8.95
C SER A 144 7.12 26.70 7.87
N ARG A 145 5.88 26.92 7.39
CA ARG A 145 5.28 26.13 6.30
C ARG A 145 5.19 24.62 6.62
N VAL A 146 4.51 24.30 7.70
CA VAL A 146 4.00 22.93 7.94
C VAL A 146 2.52 22.87 7.55
N TYR A 147 2.04 21.72 7.16
CA TYR A 147 0.66 21.52 6.72
C TYR A 147 -0.07 20.53 7.62
N VAL A 148 -1.39 20.51 7.52
CA VAL A 148 -2.23 19.52 8.17
C VAL A 148 -3.13 18.88 7.10
N GLY A 149 -3.07 17.57 6.95
CA GLY A 149 -3.75 16.84 5.89
C GLY A 149 -3.74 15.34 6.15
N ASP A 150 -3.80 14.53 5.11
CA ASP A 150 -3.71 13.07 5.22
C ASP A 150 -2.30 12.59 4.90
N VAL A 151 -1.69 11.85 5.83
CA VAL A 151 -0.32 11.37 5.71
C VAL A 151 -0.30 9.85 5.47
N PHE A 152 0.42 9.42 4.46
CA PHE A 152 0.57 8.00 4.12
C PHE A 152 2.03 7.56 4.15
N VAL A 153 2.26 6.33 4.60
CA VAL A 153 3.56 5.68 4.47
C VAL A 153 3.54 4.81 3.22
N ALA A 154 4.41 5.07 2.26
CA ALA A 154 4.61 4.26 1.07
C ALA A 154 5.81 3.32 1.31
N ALA A 155 5.53 2.05 1.61
CA ALA A 155 6.52 1.07 2.04
C ALA A 155 6.48 -0.21 1.20
N GLY A 156 7.56 -0.98 1.24
CA GLY A 156 7.71 -2.23 0.50
C GLY A 156 9.02 -2.29 -0.28
N GLN A 157 8.96 -2.88 -1.47
CA GLN A 157 10.14 -3.02 -2.33
C GLN A 157 9.99 -2.26 -3.66
N SER A 158 10.75 -2.62 -4.68
CA SER A 158 10.84 -1.92 -5.97
C SER A 158 9.49 -1.51 -6.59
N ASN A 159 8.46 -2.35 -6.49
CA ASN A 159 7.13 -2.03 -7.00
C ASN A 159 6.46 -0.83 -6.31
N MET A 160 6.84 -0.54 -5.05
CA MET A 160 6.46 0.68 -4.36
C MET A 160 7.52 1.78 -4.52
N GLU A 161 8.80 1.41 -4.52
CA GLU A 161 9.91 2.38 -4.57
C GLU A 161 10.03 3.09 -5.90
N LEU A 162 9.91 2.34 -7.02
CA LEU A 162 10.15 2.87 -8.36
C LEU A 162 9.36 4.15 -8.60
N ASN A 163 10.13 5.21 -8.79
CA ASN A 163 9.62 6.52 -9.15
C ASN A 163 9.38 6.62 -10.67
N TYR A 164 8.84 7.73 -11.12
CA TYR A 164 8.54 7.97 -12.53
C TYR A 164 9.77 7.76 -13.43
N THR A 165 10.91 8.36 -13.08
CA THR A 165 12.13 8.28 -13.89
C THR A 165 12.72 6.86 -13.91
N GLN A 166 12.82 6.22 -12.74
CA GLN A 166 13.32 4.86 -12.62
C GLN A 166 12.41 3.85 -13.34
N TYR A 167 11.11 4.03 -13.25
CA TYR A 167 10.14 3.17 -13.92
C TYR A 167 10.35 3.16 -15.43
N TYR A 168 10.56 4.32 -16.05
CA TYR A 168 10.88 4.42 -17.47
C TYR A 168 12.23 3.79 -17.85
N SER A 169 13.18 3.78 -16.93
CA SER A 169 14.51 3.20 -17.15
C SER A 169 14.61 1.71 -16.80
N THR A 170 13.54 1.08 -16.28
CA THR A 170 13.58 -0.37 -16.02
C THR A 170 13.77 -1.14 -17.31
N LYS A 171 14.52 -2.25 -17.22
CA LYS A 171 14.78 -3.13 -18.35
C LYS A 171 13.49 -3.59 -19.03
N ASP A 172 12.46 -3.89 -18.24
CA ASP A 172 11.17 -4.37 -18.73
C ASP A 172 10.44 -3.28 -19.55
N VAL A 173 10.42 -2.05 -19.06
CA VAL A 173 9.81 -0.92 -19.75
C VAL A 173 10.60 -0.59 -21.02
N ALA A 174 11.93 -0.50 -20.94
CA ALA A 174 12.80 -0.25 -22.07
C ALA A 174 12.64 -1.30 -23.17
N TYR A 175 12.51 -2.58 -22.81
CA TYR A 175 12.26 -3.66 -23.76
C TYR A 175 10.93 -3.46 -24.50
N ASN A 176 9.86 -3.19 -23.77
CA ASN A 176 8.54 -3.01 -24.38
C ASN A 176 8.47 -1.75 -25.27
N PHE A 177 9.13 -0.67 -24.90
CA PHE A 177 9.28 0.52 -25.74
C PHE A 177 10.07 0.19 -27.02
N GLY A 178 11.21 -0.47 -26.89
CA GLY A 178 12.07 -0.82 -28.01
C GLY A 178 11.39 -1.71 -29.06
N ASN A 179 10.47 -2.55 -28.62
CA ASN A 179 9.68 -3.44 -29.48
C ASN A 179 8.33 -2.84 -29.91
N GLY A 180 8.05 -1.58 -29.59
CA GLY A 180 6.80 -0.91 -29.95
C GLY A 180 5.55 -1.49 -29.27
N LEU A 181 5.72 -2.26 -28.20
CA LEU A 181 4.60 -2.84 -27.44
C LEU A 181 3.90 -1.82 -26.57
N ILE A 182 4.63 -0.79 -26.10
CA ILE A 182 4.11 0.35 -25.35
C ILE A 182 4.69 1.65 -25.88
N THR A 183 3.99 2.75 -25.62
CA THR A 183 4.41 4.11 -25.89
C THR A 183 4.32 4.96 -24.63
N GLU A 184 4.81 6.18 -24.63
CA GLU A 184 4.66 7.09 -23.50
C GLU A 184 3.20 7.32 -23.08
N ARG A 185 2.25 7.18 -24.02
CA ARG A 185 0.82 7.33 -23.75
C ARG A 185 0.23 6.19 -22.93
N ASP A 186 0.89 5.03 -22.92
CA ASP A 186 0.46 3.85 -22.18
C ASP A 186 0.85 3.93 -20.71
N LEU A 187 1.70 4.89 -20.33
CA LEU A 187 2.13 5.10 -18.97
C LEU A 187 1.32 6.20 -18.29
N PRO A 188 1.00 6.05 -17.00
CA PRO A 188 0.25 7.04 -16.27
C PRO A 188 1.01 8.37 -16.18
N ARG A 189 0.27 9.46 -16.03
CA ARG A 189 0.87 10.79 -15.91
C ARG A 189 1.54 10.95 -14.54
N GLN A 190 2.60 11.73 -14.53
CA GLN A 190 3.23 12.22 -13.32
C GLN A 190 2.26 13.12 -12.53
N LEU A 191 2.26 13.00 -11.21
CA LEU A 191 1.53 13.90 -10.32
C LEU A 191 2.16 15.30 -10.31
N VAL A 192 1.34 16.31 -10.55
CA VAL A 192 1.71 17.72 -10.37
C VAL A 192 0.63 18.39 -9.54
N ASP A 193 0.87 18.51 -8.24
CA ASP A 193 -0.01 19.18 -7.28
C ASP A 193 0.83 19.70 -6.10
N SER A 194 0.93 21.01 -5.98
CA SER A 194 1.72 21.68 -4.94
C SER A 194 1.22 21.44 -3.50
N ASN A 195 0.04 20.83 -3.35
CA ASN A 195 -0.55 20.45 -2.06
C ASN A 195 -0.29 18.98 -1.71
N VAL A 196 0.52 18.29 -2.50
CA VAL A 196 1.08 16.99 -2.16
C VAL A 196 2.54 17.19 -1.79
N HIS A 197 2.89 16.82 -0.57
CA HIS A 197 4.24 16.94 -0.02
C HIS A 197 4.78 15.55 0.29
N PHE A 198 6.07 15.35 0.15
CA PHE A 198 6.65 14.04 0.40
C PHE A 198 8.08 14.11 0.91
N VAL A 199 8.47 13.07 1.64
CA VAL A 199 9.84 12.82 2.06
C VAL A 199 10.20 11.39 1.71
N ILE A 200 11.44 11.18 1.27
CA ILE A 200 11.97 9.87 0.91
C ILE A 200 13.07 9.52 1.91
N ALA A 201 12.95 8.36 2.55
CA ALA A 201 13.97 7.84 3.44
C ALA A 201 15.20 7.42 2.62
N ASP A 202 16.38 7.85 3.05
CA ASP A 202 17.63 7.38 2.46
C ASP A 202 17.83 5.88 2.74
N HIS A 203 18.46 5.18 1.82
CA HIS A 203 18.79 3.76 1.98
C HIS A 203 19.99 3.60 2.92
N VAL A 204 19.73 3.62 4.22
CA VAL A 204 20.74 3.37 5.24
C VAL A 204 20.77 1.88 5.58
N ALA A 205 21.79 1.19 5.10
CA ALA A 205 22.08 -0.21 5.45
C ALA A 205 22.80 -0.29 6.81
N GLY A 206 22.54 -1.36 7.56
CA GLY A 206 23.08 -1.53 8.90
C GLY A 206 22.19 -0.89 9.96
N GLY A 207 22.44 -1.10 11.23
CA GLY A 207 21.50 -0.72 12.29
C GLY A 207 20.49 -1.84 12.51
N THR A 208 20.98 -3.06 12.52
CA THR A 208 20.21 -4.19 13.05
C THR A 208 20.11 -4.04 14.56
N SER A 209 19.09 -4.62 15.16
CA SER A 209 18.94 -4.69 16.62
C SER A 209 20.17 -5.26 17.35
N ALA A 210 21.19 -5.73 16.62
CA ALA A 210 22.48 -6.12 17.16
C ALA A 210 23.31 -4.91 17.63
N ASP A 211 23.16 -3.74 17.02
CA ASP A 211 23.83 -2.52 17.49
C ASP A 211 23.13 -1.92 18.72
N ALA A 212 21.88 -2.33 18.98
CA ALA A 212 21.19 -2.09 20.24
C ALA A 212 21.81 -2.84 21.44
N LYS A 213 22.79 -3.75 21.21
CA LYS A 213 23.52 -4.43 22.30
C LYS A 213 24.52 -3.55 23.04
N THR A 214 24.78 -2.34 22.58
CA THR A 214 25.64 -1.38 23.30
C THR A 214 24.90 -0.59 24.38
N GLY A 215 23.91 -1.18 25.03
CA GLY A 215 23.33 -0.63 26.27
C GLY A 215 22.36 0.54 26.09
N SER A 216 22.06 0.95 24.88
CA SER A 216 20.94 1.83 24.60
C SER A 216 19.67 1.02 24.63
N LYS A 217 18.80 1.33 25.56
CA LYS A 217 17.48 0.73 25.68
C LYS A 217 16.76 0.92 24.34
N THR A 218 16.65 -0.19 23.61
CA THR A 218 15.75 -0.38 22.48
C THR A 218 15.77 0.72 21.41
N SER A 219 15.90 0.34 20.18
CA SER A 219 15.54 1.13 18.99
C SER A 219 14.15 1.77 19.07
N ASP A 220 13.41 1.52 20.12
CA ASP A 220 12.13 2.08 20.46
C ASP A 220 12.23 3.41 21.21
N ASP A 221 13.33 3.66 21.93
CA ASP A 221 13.68 4.96 22.48
C ASP A 221 14.42 5.73 21.39
N PHE A 222 13.69 6.39 20.63
CA PHE A 222 13.92 7.29 19.58
C PHE A 222 15.33 7.92 19.55
N PRO A 223 16.30 7.36 18.86
CA PRO A 223 17.44 8.13 18.49
C PRO A 223 16.99 9.18 17.46
N LEU A 224 17.38 10.41 17.66
CA LEU A 224 17.16 11.49 16.68
C LEU A 224 17.94 11.26 15.38
N VAL A 225 18.76 10.25 15.33
CA VAL A 225 19.46 9.79 14.15
C VAL A 225 18.53 8.86 13.39
N SER A 226 18.18 9.20 12.17
CA SER A 226 17.35 8.40 11.32
C SER A 226 17.87 8.42 9.89
N ALA A 227 17.30 7.57 9.04
CA ALA A 227 17.53 7.62 7.61
C ALA A 227 17.05 8.92 6.93
N TYR A 228 16.34 9.76 7.66
CA TYR A 228 15.89 11.07 7.20
C TYR A 228 16.94 12.11 7.59
N ASN A 229 17.91 12.32 6.73
CA ASN A 229 18.94 13.34 6.92
C ASN A 229 18.47 14.73 6.40
N GLU A 230 19.34 15.72 6.42
CA GLU A 230 18.99 17.08 5.96
C GLU A 230 18.58 17.13 4.49
N SER A 231 19.09 16.21 3.66
CA SER A 231 18.70 16.08 2.26
C SER A 231 17.31 15.46 2.09
N SER A 232 16.77 14.82 3.11
CA SER A 232 15.45 14.19 3.12
C SER A 232 14.32 15.18 3.44
N SER A 233 14.49 16.48 3.19
CA SER A 233 13.44 17.48 3.40
C SER A 233 12.19 17.17 2.59
N TRP A 234 11.03 17.62 3.10
CA TRP A 234 9.77 17.43 2.38
C TRP A 234 9.74 18.28 1.11
N LEU A 235 9.58 17.62 -0.02
CA LEU A 235 9.42 18.22 -1.32
C LEU A 235 7.93 18.42 -1.63
N SER A 236 7.61 19.33 -2.55
CA SER A 236 6.25 19.44 -3.10
C SER A 236 6.20 18.77 -4.46
N ALA A 237 5.08 18.12 -4.78
CA ALA A 237 4.91 17.43 -6.06
C ALA A 237 4.74 18.43 -7.20
N ASN A 238 5.83 19.01 -7.66
CA ASN A 238 5.95 19.83 -8.87
C ASN A 238 6.50 19.00 -10.05
N ASN A 239 6.63 19.61 -11.21
CA ASN A 239 7.13 18.93 -12.42
C ASN A 239 8.54 18.33 -12.28
N HIS A 240 9.37 18.88 -11.38
CA HIS A 240 10.73 18.41 -11.17
C HIS A 240 10.78 17.36 -10.05
N ASP A 241 10.24 17.68 -8.88
CA ASP A 241 10.47 16.89 -7.67
C ASP A 241 9.61 15.62 -7.62
N SER A 242 8.36 15.67 -8.11
CA SER A 242 7.48 14.48 -8.08
C SER A 242 8.01 13.31 -8.91
N ARG A 243 8.96 13.53 -9.81
CA ARG A 243 9.65 12.45 -10.54
C ARG A 243 10.39 11.48 -9.62
N HIS A 244 10.73 11.91 -8.40
CA HIS A 244 11.44 11.10 -7.41
C HIS A 244 10.50 10.31 -6.49
N LEU A 245 9.23 10.69 -6.42
CA LEU A 245 8.24 10.01 -5.61
C LEU A 245 7.82 8.67 -6.25
N SER A 246 7.54 7.68 -5.40
CA SER A 246 6.86 6.42 -5.77
C SER A 246 5.76 6.65 -6.81
N TYR A 247 5.86 5.97 -7.95
CA TYR A 247 4.88 6.13 -9.01
C TYR A 247 3.48 5.63 -8.60
N LEU A 248 3.42 4.53 -7.85
CA LEU A 248 2.16 4.03 -7.29
C LEU A 248 1.56 5.02 -6.29
N ALA A 249 2.37 5.57 -5.39
CA ALA A 249 1.90 6.55 -4.42
C ALA A 249 1.40 7.84 -5.08
N GLN A 250 2.01 8.27 -6.20
CA GLN A 250 1.51 9.37 -7.01
C GLN A 250 0.09 9.10 -7.52
N GLN A 251 -0.14 7.92 -8.09
CA GLN A 251 -1.45 7.55 -8.65
C GLN A 251 -2.54 7.46 -7.58
N PHE A 252 -2.19 6.94 -6.40
CA PHE A 252 -3.07 6.94 -5.24
C PHE A 252 -3.41 8.37 -4.78
N ALA A 253 -2.41 9.22 -4.63
CA ALA A 253 -2.58 10.61 -4.19
C ALA A 253 -3.43 11.43 -5.18
N MET A 254 -3.28 11.21 -6.49
CA MET A 254 -4.10 11.87 -7.52
C MET A 254 -5.59 11.61 -7.31
N GLN A 255 -5.99 10.37 -6.99
CA GLN A 255 -7.38 10.01 -6.73
C GLN A 255 -7.91 10.74 -5.47
N LEU A 256 -7.14 10.73 -4.38
CA LEU A 256 -7.55 11.37 -3.14
C LEU A 256 -7.60 12.90 -3.27
N ARG A 257 -6.63 13.51 -3.94
CA ARG A 257 -6.64 14.96 -4.19
C ARG A 257 -7.82 15.41 -5.03
N ALA A 258 -8.21 14.62 -6.03
CA ALA A 258 -9.38 14.90 -6.82
C ALA A 258 -10.69 14.78 -6.00
N LYS A 259 -10.77 13.80 -5.09
CA LYS A 259 -11.93 13.60 -4.20
C LYS A 259 -11.98 14.65 -3.09
N HIS A 260 -10.83 15.01 -2.50
CA HIS A 260 -10.70 15.94 -1.37
C HIS A 260 -9.76 17.10 -1.72
N PRO A 261 -10.16 18.03 -2.60
CA PRO A 261 -9.29 19.08 -3.13
C PRO A 261 -8.79 20.07 -2.06
N ASN A 262 -9.44 20.12 -0.90
CA ASN A 262 -9.07 21.01 0.21
C ASN A 262 -8.21 20.34 1.28
N VAL A 263 -7.78 19.10 1.07
CA VAL A 263 -6.95 18.33 2.01
C VAL A 263 -5.55 18.11 1.43
N PRO A 264 -4.49 18.70 2.02
CA PRO A 264 -3.12 18.37 1.65
C PRO A 264 -2.82 16.88 1.86
N ILE A 265 -1.89 16.33 1.08
CA ILE A 265 -1.41 14.97 1.27
C ILE A 265 0.07 15.00 1.60
N GLY A 266 0.45 14.23 2.62
CA GLY A 266 1.83 13.91 2.95
C GLY A 266 2.16 12.46 2.59
N ILE A 267 3.32 12.20 1.97
CA ILE A 267 3.80 10.85 1.70
C ILE A 267 5.18 10.67 2.29
N ILE A 268 5.33 9.65 3.13
CA ILE A 268 6.61 9.22 3.69
C ILE A 268 6.99 7.94 2.95
N GLN A 269 7.94 8.01 2.02
CA GLN A 269 8.39 6.87 1.25
C GLN A 269 9.54 6.18 1.96
N THR A 270 9.33 4.90 2.32
CA THR A 270 10.31 4.06 3.02
C THR A 270 10.61 2.77 2.27
N ALA A 271 10.10 2.63 1.05
CA ALA A 271 10.30 1.46 0.23
C ALA A 271 11.77 1.29 -0.20
N TRP A 272 12.22 0.04 -0.29
CA TRP A 272 13.58 -0.31 -0.73
C TRP A 272 13.56 -1.54 -1.64
N GLY A 273 14.01 -1.39 -2.87
CA GLY A 273 13.99 -2.42 -3.91
C GLY A 273 14.82 -3.66 -3.56
N GLY A 274 14.35 -4.83 -4.01
CA GLY A 274 15.06 -6.10 -3.82
C GLY A 274 15.08 -6.64 -2.39
N THR A 275 14.21 -6.14 -1.50
CA THR A 275 14.25 -6.49 -0.08
C THR A 275 13.19 -7.52 0.30
N PRO A 276 13.51 -8.53 1.13
CA PRO A 276 12.54 -9.43 1.74
C PRO A 276 11.78 -8.75 2.88
N ILE A 277 10.61 -9.30 3.22
CA ILE A 277 9.76 -8.76 4.29
C ILE A 277 10.49 -8.72 5.64
N SER A 278 11.40 -9.63 5.90
CA SER A 278 12.16 -9.73 7.15
C SER A 278 12.97 -8.46 7.48
N ARG A 279 13.47 -7.72 6.46
CA ARG A 279 14.17 -6.45 6.66
C ARG A 279 13.25 -5.31 7.15
N HIS A 280 11.95 -5.44 6.91
CA HIS A 280 10.92 -4.47 7.33
C HIS A 280 10.29 -4.80 8.69
N LEU A 281 10.59 -5.98 9.23
CA LEU A 281 10.15 -6.40 10.56
C LEU A 281 11.12 -5.92 11.64
N ARG A 282 10.65 -5.86 12.90
CA ARG A 282 11.50 -5.57 14.08
C ARG A 282 12.71 -6.50 14.08
N GLY A 283 13.89 -5.93 14.18
CA GLY A 283 15.17 -6.62 14.03
C GLY A 283 15.80 -6.43 12.66
N GLY A 284 15.05 -5.98 11.67
CA GLY A 284 15.59 -5.61 10.36
C GLY A 284 16.03 -4.15 10.29
N ASP A 285 16.93 -3.87 9.38
CA ASP A 285 17.56 -2.56 9.21
C ASP A 285 16.57 -1.51 8.66
N ILE A 286 15.65 -1.90 7.77
CA ILE A 286 14.63 -0.98 7.25
C ILE A 286 13.67 -0.57 8.36
N TYR A 287 13.25 -1.54 9.21
CA TYR A 287 12.47 -1.19 10.38
C TYR A 287 13.21 -0.20 11.27
N ALA A 288 14.46 -0.50 11.62
CA ALA A 288 15.24 0.31 12.56
C ALA A 288 15.48 1.74 12.05
N ASN A 289 15.80 1.88 10.76
CA ASN A 289 16.20 3.16 10.19
C ASN A 289 15.03 3.97 9.59
N HIS A 290 13.97 3.30 9.08
CA HIS A 290 12.94 3.98 8.31
C HIS A 290 11.58 4.01 9.00
N ILE A 291 11.29 3.07 9.89
CA ILE A 291 9.95 2.95 10.50
C ILE A 291 9.97 3.32 11.98
N ALA A 292 10.91 2.77 12.76
CA ALA A 292 11.01 3.04 14.19
C ALA A 292 11.18 4.55 14.51
N PRO A 293 11.91 5.34 13.72
CA PRO A 293 12.02 6.80 13.94
C PRO A 293 10.67 7.54 13.87
N LEU A 294 9.67 6.99 13.18
CA LEU A 294 8.33 7.57 13.03
C LEU A 294 7.39 7.26 14.22
N ARG A 295 7.87 6.55 15.25
CA ARG A 295 7.07 6.19 16.42
C ARG A 295 6.33 7.40 17.01
N GLY A 296 5.00 7.24 17.17
CA GLY A 296 4.13 8.31 17.69
C GLY A 296 3.83 9.43 16.70
N PHE A 297 4.31 9.34 15.45
CA PHE A 297 3.82 10.17 14.36
C PHE A 297 2.53 9.56 13.83
N HIS A 298 1.43 10.31 13.80
CA HIS A 298 0.16 9.80 13.31
C HIS A 298 0.09 9.87 11.79
N VAL A 299 -0.50 8.82 11.19
CA VAL A 299 -0.68 8.72 9.73
C VAL A 299 -2.12 8.28 9.38
N ALA A 300 -2.55 8.54 8.16
CA ALA A 300 -3.85 8.14 7.62
C ALA A 300 -3.88 6.68 7.21
N GLY A 301 -2.75 6.13 6.76
CA GLY A 301 -2.66 4.76 6.31
C GLY A 301 -1.29 4.36 5.80
N VAL A 302 -1.15 3.08 5.50
CA VAL A 302 0.06 2.48 4.92
C VAL A 302 -0.28 1.91 3.55
N LEU A 303 0.55 2.22 2.56
CA LEU A 303 0.54 1.65 1.23
C LEU A 303 1.72 0.67 1.13
N TRP A 304 1.43 -0.60 0.86
CA TRP A 304 2.43 -1.66 0.86
C TRP A 304 2.45 -2.42 -0.46
N TYR A 305 3.63 -2.56 -1.08
CA TYR A 305 3.82 -3.45 -2.22
C TYR A 305 5.18 -4.16 -2.13
N GLN A 306 5.14 -5.43 -1.72
CA GLN A 306 6.32 -6.25 -1.48
C GLN A 306 5.94 -7.73 -1.61
N GLY A 307 6.91 -8.64 -1.65
CA GLY A 307 6.76 -10.09 -1.70
C GLY A 307 7.51 -10.74 -2.86
N CYS A 308 7.95 -9.96 -3.88
CA CYS A 308 8.68 -10.55 -5.01
C CYS A 308 9.98 -11.20 -4.57
N ASN A 309 10.70 -10.60 -3.62
CA ASN A 309 11.94 -11.20 -3.10
C ASN A 309 11.66 -12.51 -2.34
N ASP A 310 10.57 -12.52 -1.56
CA ASP A 310 10.18 -13.69 -0.77
C ASP A 310 9.67 -14.85 -1.65
N ALA A 311 9.17 -14.55 -2.85
CA ALA A 311 8.76 -15.54 -3.84
C ALA A 311 9.92 -16.31 -4.49
N MET A 312 11.17 -15.94 -4.21
CA MET A 312 12.35 -16.62 -4.75
C MET A 312 12.71 -17.90 -3.99
N ARG A 313 12.27 -18.05 -2.73
CA ARG A 313 12.64 -19.16 -1.85
C ARG A 313 11.42 -19.72 -1.12
N SER A 314 11.32 -21.06 -1.08
CA SER A 314 10.21 -21.78 -0.42
C SER A 314 10.00 -21.34 1.03
N ALA A 315 11.05 -21.36 1.85
CA ALA A 315 10.95 -21.00 3.27
C ALA A 315 10.38 -19.59 3.47
N MET A 316 10.83 -18.61 2.67
CA MET A 316 10.37 -17.23 2.77
C MET A 316 8.88 -17.10 2.34
N ALA A 317 8.49 -17.82 1.28
CA ALA A 317 7.11 -17.83 0.81
C ALA A 317 6.16 -18.47 1.83
N MET A 318 6.60 -19.55 2.49
CA MET A 318 5.80 -20.24 3.53
C MET A 318 5.60 -19.38 4.78
N GLU A 319 6.59 -18.58 5.17
CA GLU A 319 6.51 -17.70 6.34
C GLU A 319 5.80 -16.37 6.04
N TYR A 320 5.50 -16.08 4.77
CA TYR A 320 5.06 -14.75 4.34
C TYR A 320 3.76 -14.29 5.02
N GLU A 321 2.76 -15.17 5.20
CA GLU A 321 1.51 -14.81 5.89
C GLU A 321 1.75 -14.38 7.34
N THR A 322 2.56 -15.16 8.08
CA THR A 322 2.93 -14.85 9.47
C THR A 322 3.68 -13.53 9.55
N ASN A 323 4.66 -13.35 8.67
CA ASN A 323 5.47 -12.13 8.61
C ASN A 323 4.64 -10.91 8.21
N MET A 324 3.71 -11.04 7.26
CA MET A 324 2.81 -9.97 6.84
C MET A 324 1.85 -9.56 7.96
N THR A 325 1.31 -10.54 8.69
CA THR A 325 0.46 -10.31 9.86
C THR A 325 1.22 -9.57 10.96
N ALA A 326 2.43 -10.00 11.25
CA ALA A 326 3.31 -9.33 12.22
C ALA A 326 3.65 -7.90 11.79
N LEU A 327 3.92 -7.69 10.49
CA LEU A 327 4.21 -6.39 9.92
C LEU A 327 3.06 -5.40 10.09
N ILE A 328 1.83 -5.81 9.76
CA ILE A 328 0.64 -4.95 9.92
C ILE A 328 0.46 -4.54 11.38
N ASN A 329 0.53 -5.49 12.30
CA ASN A 329 0.43 -5.22 13.73
C ASN A 329 1.58 -4.34 14.25
N GLN A 330 2.78 -4.52 13.70
CA GLN A 330 3.95 -3.69 14.01
C GLN A 330 3.74 -2.23 13.60
N TYR A 331 3.24 -1.96 12.40
CA TYR A 331 2.94 -0.60 11.95
C TYR A 331 1.89 0.06 12.84
N ARG A 332 0.82 -0.67 13.20
CA ARG A 332 -0.19 -0.21 14.14
C ARG A 332 0.39 0.16 15.50
N THR A 333 1.33 -0.66 16.00
CA THR A 333 2.04 -0.39 17.26
C THR A 333 2.96 0.84 17.16
N VAL A 334 3.72 0.97 16.08
CA VAL A 334 4.65 2.11 15.89
C VAL A 334 3.88 3.43 15.83
N PHE A 335 2.77 3.47 15.13
CA PHE A 335 1.97 4.70 14.98
C PHE A 335 0.96 4.89 16.14
N GLY A 336 0.80 3.92 17.04
CA GLY A 336 -0.17 3.98 18.14
C GLY A 336 -1.63 4.01 17.65
N GLN A 337 -1.93 3.33 16.53
CA GLN A 337 -3.23 3.35 15.86
C GLN A 337 -3.67 1.92 15.56
N GLU A 338 -4.49 1.33 16.44
CA GLU A 338 -4.94 -0.07 16.28
C GLU A 338 -5.82 -0.30 15.04
N ASP A 339 -6.52 0.73 14.60
CA ASP A 339 -7.39 0.75 13.44
C ASP A 339 -6.75 1.35 12.18
N LEU A 340 -5.42 1.52 12.17
CA LEU A 340 -4.69 2.10 11.04
C LEU A 340 -5.00 1.35 9.74
N PRO A 341 -5.52 2.03 8.70
CA PRO A 341 -5.69 1.47 7.37
C PRO A 341 -4.38 0.92 6.81
N PHE A 342 -4.40 -0.33 6.40
CA PHE A 342 -3.26 -1.00 5.77
C PHE A 342 -3.69 -1.57 4.42
N LEU A 343 -3.20 -0.97 3.35
CA LEU A 343 -3.54 -1.30 1.97
C LEU A 343 -2.33 -1.95 1.31
N TYR A 344 -2.52 -3.15 0.78
CA TYR A 344 -1.41 -3.83 0.11
C TYR A 344 -1.80 -4.39 -1.25
N VAL A 345 -0.80 -4.52 -2.11
CA VAL A 345 -0.94 -5.07 -3.45
C VAL A 345 -0.52 -6.53 -3.45
N GLN A 346 -1.41 -7.42 -3.91
CA GLN A 346 -1.08 -8.80 -4.20
C GLN A 346 -0.15 -8.87 -5.42
N LEU A 347 0.85 -9.76 -5.40
CA LEU A 347 1.86 -9.86 -6.46
C LEU A 347 1.27 -10.02 -7.85
N ALA A 348 1.82 -9.28 -8.81
CA ALA A 348 1.53 -9.38 -10.23
C ALA A 348 2.00 -10.71 -10.83
N ARG A 349 1.68 -10.93 -12.12
CA ARG A 349 2.16 -12.09 -12.87
C ARG A 349 3.67 -11.99 -13.06
N TRP A 350 4.39 -13.06 -12.69
CA TRP A 350 5.83 -13.15 -12.92
C TRP A 350 6.26 -14.62 -12.97
N PRO A 351 6.76 -15.14 -14.11
CA PRO A 351 7.11 -16.56 -14.26
C PRO A 351 8.42 -16.98 -13.60
N ASN A 352 9.33 -16.02 -13.35
CA ASN A 352 10.73 -16.35 -13.03
C ASN A 352 10.99 -16.60 -11.54
N TYR A 353 9.96 -16.44 -10.68
CA TYR A 353 10.07 -16.79 -9.26
C TYR A 353 9.13 -17.93 -8.94
N GLN A 354 9.71 -19.03 -8.46
CA GLN A 354 9.04 -20.32 -8.32
C GLN A 354 7.83 -20.28 -7.37
N TYR A 355 7.84 -19.40 -6.37
CA TYR A 355 6.84 -19.34 -5.30
C TYR A 355 5.94 -18.08 -5.39
N THR A 356 5.80 -17.49 -6.57
CA THR A 356 4.94 -16.30 -6.75
C THR A 356 3.48 -16.58 -6.37
N GLN A 357 2.93 -17.73 -6.76
CA GLN A 357 1.58 -18.14 -6.42
C GLN A 357 1.40 -18.39 -4.92
N ASP A 358 2.43 -18.93 -4.24
CA ASP A 358 2.42 -19.20 -2.81
C ASP A 358 2.38 -17.90 -2.01
N VAL A 359 3.20 -16.91 -2.39
CA VAL A 359 3.16 -15.57 -1.77
C VAL A 359 1.83 -14.87 -2.04
N ARG A 360 1.24 -14.97 -3.24
CA ARG A 360 -0.11 -14.44 -3.50
C ARG A 360 -1.16 -15.06 -2.57
N PHE A 361 -1.06 -16.36 -2.34
CA PHE A 361 -1.97 -17.05 -1.45
C PHE A 361 -1.77 -16.65 0.01
N ALA A 362 -0.53 -16.50 0.46
CA ALA A 362 -0.21 -15.96 1.76
C ALA A 362 -0.78 -14.53 1.94
N GLN A 363 -0.67 -13.67 0.91
CA GLN A 363 -1.29 -12.36 0.89
C GLN A 363 -2.82 -12.42 1.00
N LEU A 364 -3.48 -13.34 0.29
CA LEU A 364 -4.92 -13.56 0.41
C LEU A 364 -5.32 -14.00 1.82
N ARG A 365 -4.60 -14.97 2.39
CA ARG A 365 -4.86 -15.49 3.73
C ARG A 365 -4.67 -14.44 4.82
N THR A 366 -3.76 -13.51 4.63
CA THR A 366 -3.53 -12.40 5.57
C THR A 366 -4.80 -11.59 5.84
N LEU A 367 -5.71 -11.44 4.85
CA LEU A 367 -6.97 -10.72 5.05
C LEU A 367 -7.85 -11.27 6.19
N ASN A 368 -7.75 -12.56 6.48
CA ASN A 368 -8.56 -13.27 7.48
C ASN A 368 -7.71 -13.88 8.59
N ASN A 369 -6.43 -13.52 8.67
CA ASN A 369 -5.53 -14.11 9.65
C ASN A 369 -5.98 -13.72 11.07
N VAL A 370 -6.18 -14.73 11.93
CA VAL A 370 -6.62 -14.55 13.33
C VAL A 370 -5.62 -13.77 14.19
N GLY A 371 -4.34 -13.71 13.77
CA GLY A 371 -3.31 -12.91 14.42
C GLY A 371 -3.40 -11.41 14.16
N LEU A 372 -4.23 -10.96 13.22
CA LEU A 372 -4.50 -9.55 13.03
C LEU A 372 -5.37 -9.00 14.17
N ARG A 373 -4.91 -7.97 14.84
CA ARG A 373 -5.65 -7.33 15.95
C ARG A 373 -6.95 -6.69 15.48
N ASN A 374 -6.98 -6.21 14.23
CA ASN A 374 -8.16 -5.63 13.61
C ASN A 374 -8.12 -5.89 12.09
N THR A 375 -9.09 -6.63 11.58
CA THR A 375 -9.21 -6.98 10.15
C THR A 375 -10.02 -5.96 9.36
N SER A 376 -10.80 -5.08 10.02
CA SER A 376 -11.77 -4.19 9.36
C SER A 376 -11.12 -3.12 8.47
N ASN A 377 -9.86 -2.77 8.73
CA ASN A 377 -9.12 -1.74 8.01
C ASN A 377 -7.89 -2.33 7.28
N VAL A 378 -8.06 -3.52 6.69
CA VAL A 378 -7.04 -4.14 5.84
C VAL A 378 -7.63 -4.36 4.46
N GLY A 379 -6.95 -3.87 3.43
CA GLY A 379 -7.35 -3.98 2.03
C GLY A 379 -6.28 -4.60 1.16
N MET A 380 -6.66 -5.58 0.33
CA MET A 380 -5.79 -6.19 -0.67
C MET A 380 -6.23 -5.80 -2.08
N THR A 381 -5.33 -5.24 -2.85
CA THR A 381 -5.53 -4.92 -4.26
C THR A 381 -4.93 -6.01 -5.14
N VAL A 382 -5.75 -6.70 -5.92
CA VAL A 382 -5.29 -7.71 -6.87
C VAL A 382 -4.65 -7.04 -8.08
N SER A 383 -3.49 -7.54 -8.53
CA SER A 383 -2.71 -6.95 -9.63
C SER A 383 -2.53 -7.86 -10.84
N ILE A 384 -3.23 -8.98 -10.91
CA ILE A 384 -3.06 -10.01 -11.94
C ILE A 384 -3.40 -9.54 -13.36
N ASP A 385 -4.14 -8.46 -13.49
CA ASP A 385 -4.65 -7.87 -14.73
C ASP A 385 -4.02 -6.51 -15.08
N THR A 386 -2.86 -6.16 -14.50
CA THR A 386 -2.33 -4.80 -14.58
C THR A 386 -1.14 -4.62 -15.53
N ASP A 387 -0.82 -5.58 -16.37
CA ASP A 387 0.31 -5.52 -17.31
C ASP A 387 -0.01 -4.75 -18.61
N LYS A 388 -1.24 -4.30 -18.79
CA LYS A 388 -1.68 -3.51 -19.97
C LYS A 388 -1.37 -4.20 -21.31
N GLY A 389 -1.47 -5.53 -21.36
CA GLY A 389 -1.29 -6.33 -22.57
C GLY A 389 0.14 -6.55 -23.00
N THR A 390 1.10 -6.20 -22.19
CA THR A 390 2.49 -6.61 -22.38
C THR A 390 2.69 -8.05 -21.86
N SER A 391 3.87 -8.62 -22.06
CA SER A 391 4.27 -9.83 -21.36
C SER A 391 4.20 -9.59 -19.83
N ALA A 392 4.14 -10.67 -19.06
CA ALA A 392 4.20 -10.57 -17.60
C ALA A 392 5.48 -9.82 -17.18
N LEU A 393 5.30 -8.77 -16.40
CA LEU A 393 6.38 -7.91 -15.91
C LEU A 393 6.43 -7.99 -14.39
N ILE A 394 7.64 -8.11 -13.83
CA ILE A 394 7.81 -8.01 -12.38
C ILE A 394 7.34 -6.64 -11.85
N HIS A 395 7.44 -5.61 -12.68
CA HIS A 395 6.97 -4.26 -12.42
C HIS A 395 5.82 -3.91 -13.38
N PRO A 396 4.55 -4.30 -13.07
CA PRO A 396 3.44 -4.13 -13.99
C PRO A 396 3.17 -2.66 -14.31
N LEU A 397 2.74 -2.40 -15.54
CA LEU A 397 2.53 -1.05 -16.08
C LEU A 397 1.33 -0.31 -15.46
N GLY A 398 0.34 -1.04 -14.92
CA GLY A 398 -0.91 -0.49 -14.43
C GLY A 398 -0.85 0.10 -13.03
N LYS A 399 0.15 0.93 -12.71
CA LYS A 399 0.23 1.61 -11.41
C LYS A 399 -0.95 2.58 -11.18
N ASP A 400 -1.51 3.13 -12.24
CA ASP A 400 -2.74 3.94 -12.21
C ASP A 400 -3.95 3.11 -11.76
N ILE A 401 -4.10 1.90 -12.31
CA ILE A 401 -5.16 0.96 -11.93
C ILE A 401 -5.02 0.58 -10.45
N LEU A 402 -3.80 0.26 -10.01
CA LEU A 402 -3.52 -0.09 -8.62
C LEU A 402 -3.79 1.09 -7.68
N GLY A 403 -3.34 2.30 -8.04
CA GLY A 403 -3.58 3.52 -7.26
C GLY A 403 -5.07 3.81 -7.09
N ALA A 404 -5.86 3.66 -8.16
CA ALA A 404 -7.31 3.82 -8.10
C ALA A 404 -7.99 2.78 -7.21
N ARG A 405 -7.60 1.50 -7.32
CA ARG A 405 -8.13 0.41 -6.46
C ARG A 405 -7.81 0.64 -4.99
N MET A 406 -6.56 1.00 -4.67
CA MET A 406 -6.13 1.31 -3.29
C MET A 406 -6.87 2.55 -2.75
N ALA A 407 -7.05 3.59 -3.55
CA ALA A 407 -7.79 4.78 -3.14
C ALA A 407 -9.26 4.46 -2.84
N ALA A 408 -9.91 3.62 -3.65
CA ALA A 408 -11.27 3.18 -3.39
C ALA A 408 -11.39 2.39 -2.08
N GLN A 409 -10.41 1.54 -1.79
CA GLN A 409 -10.35 0.80 -0.52
C GLN A 409 -10.17 1.74 0.67
N TYR A 410 -9.24 2.70 0.58
CA TYR A 410 -9.02 3.69 1.63
C TYR A 410 -10.28 4.53 1.92
N LEU A 411 -10.91 5.05 0.89
CA LEU A 411 -12.14 5.84 1.03
C LEU A 411 -13.26 5.02 1.68
N ALA A 412 -13.44 3.76 1.27
CA ALA A 412 -14.42 2.87 1.89
C ALA A 412 -14.12 2.55 3.36
N MET A 413 -12.85 2.62 3.79
CA MET A 413 -12.46 2.44 5.19
C MET A 413 -12.69 3.69 6.04
N THR A 414 -12.65 4.88 5.45
CA THR A 414 -12.53 6.14 6.18
C THR A 414 -13.70 7.08 6.00
N GLU A 415 -14.41 7.03 4.88
CA GLU A 415 -15.63 7.82 4.68
C GLU A 415 -16.80 7.12 5.37
N ASP A 416 -17.52 7.86 6.20
CA ASP A 416 -18.78 7.38 6.74
C ASP A 416 -19.78 7.22 5.58
N SER A 417 -20.48 6.11 5.56
CA SER A 417 -21.58 5.88 4.62
C SER A 417 -22.80 6.75 5.01
N ASP A 418 -22.59 8.07 4.98
CA ASP A 418 -23.64 9.07 5.23
C ASP A 418 -24.61 9.17 4.08
N ASN A 419 -25.21 8.05 3.63
CA ASN A 419 -26.30 8.12 2.65
C ASN A 419 -27.27 6.95 2.68
N ASP A 420 -27.54 6.35 3.83
CA ASP A 420 -28.83 5.71 4.04
C ASP A 420 -29.61 6.60 5.01
N GLY A 421 -30.52 7.42 4.42
CA GLY A 421 -31.39 8.33 5.16
C GLY A 421 -32.30 7.60 6.15
N ALA A 422 -31.76 7.32 7.31
CA ALA A 422 -32.52 6.92 8.50
C ALA A 422 -32.02 7.75 9.68
N SER A 423 -32.78 8.77 9.96
CA SER A 423 -32.84 9.55 11.18
C SER A 423 -32.74 8.69 12.44
N GLY A 424 -31.88 9.09 13.36
CA GLY A 424 -32.21 9.03 14.77
C GLY A 424 -31.67 7.88 15.58
N ASN A 425 -30.86 8.26 16.49
CA ASN A 425 -30.57 7.70 17.81
C ASN A 425 -29.18 7.14 18.01
N GLY A 426 -28.43 7.87 18.82
CA GLY A 426 -27.08 7.48 19.30
C GLY A 426 -27.08 6.08 19.92
N SER A 427 -26.56 5.15 19.16
CA SER A 427 -26.18 3.84 19.65
C SER A 427 -24.70 3.66 19.35
N THR A 428 -23.90 3.48 20.38
CA THR A 428 -22.53 2.96 20.33
C THR A 428 -22.58 1.50 19.88
N GLY A 429 -23.17 1.26 18.70
CA GLY A 429 -23.28 -0.04 18.06
C GLY A 429 -22.03 -0.32 17.24
N SER A 430 -21.52 -1.53 17.37
CA SER A 430 -20.55 -2.22 16.53
C SER A 430 -20.53 -1.64 15.10
N LYS A 431 -19.39 -1.05 14.68
CA LYS A 431 -19.18 -0.58 13.29
C LYS A 431 -19.54 -1.72 12.36
N ALA A 432 -20.66 -1.58 11.63
CA ALA A 432 -21.04 -2.54 10.61
C ALA A 432 -19.86 -2.80 9.69
N SER A 433 -19.63 -4.07 9.33
CA SER A 433 -18.53 -4.49 8.44
C SER A 433 -18.59 -3.65 7.17
N ARG A 434 -17.65 -2.71 7.03
CA ARG A 434 -17.58 -1.84 5.86
C ARG A 434 -17.24 -2.69 4.64
N ASN A 435 -17.99 -2.56 3.56
CA ASN A 435 -17.73 -3.25 2.31
C ASN A 435 -16.52 -2.61 1.60
N ILE A 436 -15.32 -3.06 1.94
CA ILE A 436 -14.08 -2.64 1.26
C ILE A 436 -14.10 -3.21 -0.16
N PRO A 437 -14.01 -2.38 -1.22
CA PRO A 437 -14.03 -2.87 -2.58
C PRO A 437 -12.94 -3.90 -2.86
N SER A 438 -13.35 -5.07 -3.29
CA SER A 438 -12.49 -6.22 -3.60
C SER A 438 -13.08 -6.99 -4.78
N GLY A 439 -12.24 -7.72 -5.50
CA GLY A 439 -12.70 -8.78 -6.39
C GLY A 439 -13.24 -9.97 -5.60
N PRO A 440 -13.79 -10.99 -6.28
CA PRO A 440 -14.30 -12.20 -5.63
C PRO A 440 -13.25 -12.85 -4.73
N ILE A 441 -13.57 -13.05 -3.46
CA ILE A 441 -12.73 -13.74 -2.47
C ILE A 441 -13.39 -15.05 -2.12
N ILE A 442 -12.69 -16.16 -2.34
CA ILE A 442 -13.20 -17.50 -2.04
C ILE A 442 -13.63 -17.61 -0.56
N SER A 443 -14.79 -18.18 -0.33
CA SER A 443 -15.35 -18.47 0.99
C SER A 443 -15.41 -19.97 1.27
N SER A 444 -15.93 -20.75 0.33
CA SER A 444 -15.97 -22.21 0.43
C SER A 444 -16.01 -22.89 -0.93
N ALA A 445 -15.62 -24.16 -0.95
CA ALA A 445 -15.79 -25.08 -2.06
C ALA A 445 -16.47 -26.33 -1.52
N ARG A 446 -17.56 -26.80 -2.15
CA ARG A 446 -18.32 -27.94 -1.68
C ARG A 446 -18.80 -28.83 -2.85
N HIS A 447 -18.94 -30.13 -2.60
CA HIS A 447 -19.64 -31.00 -3.53
C HIS A 447 -21.12 -30.61 -3.63
N ALA A 448 -21.67 -30.61 -4.84
CA ALA A 448 -23.12 -30.41 -5.01
C ALA A 448 -23.90 -31.54 -4.35
N GLY A 449 -24.92 -31.18 -3.57
CA GLY A 449 -25.74 -32.17 -2.84
C GLY A 449 -25.25 -32.50 -1.43
N SER A 450 -24.15 -31.90 -0.96
CA SER A 450 -23.67 -32.03 0.43
C SER A 450 -24.35 -31.03 1.40
N ASP A 451 -25.58 -30.59 1.11
CA ASP A 451 -26.33 -29.72 2.01
C ASP A 451 -26.59 -30.45 3.33
N GLY A 452 -25.68 -30.31 4.25
CA GLY A 452 -25.86 -30.66 5.65
C GLY A 452 -27.06 -29.87 6.18
N ALA A 453 -28.03 -30.60 6.72
CA ALA A 453 -29.25 -30.12 7.30
C ALA A 453 -29.02 -28.88 8.19
N ASP A 454 -29.34 -27.70 7.67
CA ASP A 454 -29.58 -26.51 8.49
C ASP A 454 -31.07 -26.52 8.88
N ASN A 455 -31.33 -26.72 10.17
CA ASN A 455 -32.65 -26.85 10.78
C ASN A 455 -33.46 -25.56 10.53
N GLY A 456 -34.52 -25.68 9.76
CA GLY A 456 -35.49 -24.59 9.58
C GLY A 456 -36.76 -25.03 8.85
N SER A 457 -37.56 -25.93 9.51
CA SER A 457 -39.03 -26.03 9.42
C SER A 457 -39.69 -25.88 8.02
N THR A 458 -40.25 -26.89 7.43
CA THR A 458 -41.70 -27.30 7.49
C THR A 458 -41.99 -28.47 6.56
N ASN A 459 -42.71 -29.38 7.12
CA ASN A 459 -43.41 -30.51 6.54
C ASN A 459 -43.90 -30.35 5.10
N ASN A 460 -43.55 -31.27 4.21
CA ASN A 460 -44.55 -32.00 3.44
C ASN A 460 -44.00 -33.34 2.94
N ARG A 461 -44.37 -34.41 3.62
CA ARG A 461 -44.29 -35.77 3.09
C ARG A 461 -45.52 -35.98 2.22
N ASN A 462 -45.33 -36.33 0.96
CA ASN A 462 -46.10 -37.41 0.28
C ASN A 462 -45.56 -37.67 -1.12
N GLY A 463 -45.45 -38.94 -1.43
CA GLY A 463 -45.45 -39.45 -2.80
C GLY A 463 -44.25 -40.33 -3.17
N SER A 464 -44.34 -41.58 -2.78
CA SER A 464 -43.60 -42.72 -3.36
C SER A 464 -43.73 -42.79 -4.86
N SER A 465 -42.62 -43.01 -5.57
CA SER A 465 -42.61 -43.88 -6.76
C SER A 465 -41.20 -44.41 -7.02
N ALA A 466 -41.04 -45.70 -6.83
CA ALA A 466 -39.91 -46.47 -7.31
C ALA A 466 -39.96 -46.50 -8.83
N GLY A 467 -38.96 -45.96 -9.48
CA GLY A 467 -38.72 -46.07 -10.91
C GLY A 467 -37.31 -46.60 -11.14
N ASN A 468 -37.21 -47.90 -11.39
CA ASN A 468 -36.01 -48.57 -11.83
C ASN A 468 -35.70 -48.11 -13.27
N GLY A 469 -34.66 -47.34 -13.47
CA GLY A 469 -34.17 -46.89 -14.77
C GLY A 469 -32.66 -46.88 -14.78
N THR A 470 -32.05 -48.01 -15.12
CA THR A 470 -30.65 -48.13 -15.52
C THR A 470 -30.42 -47.34 -16.81
N ASN A 471 -30.04 -46.09 -16.69
CA ASN A 471 -29.29 -45.37 -17.71
C ASN A 471 -27.98 -44.92 -17.07
N GLY A 472 -26.89 -45.52 -17.56
CA GLY A 472 -25.51 -45.21 -17.14
C GLY A 472 -25.10 -43.78 -17.51
N ASN A 473 -25.68 -42.85 -16.83
CA ASN A 473 -25.12 -41.49 -16.73
C ASN A 473 -24.32 -41.50 -15.45
N THR A 474 -23.01 -41.71 -15.55
CA THR A 474 -22.09 -41.45 -14.45
C THR A 474 -22.21 -39.97 -14.16
N ASP A 475 -22.98 -39.63 -13.12
CA ASP A 475 -22.98 -38.24 -12.57
C ASP A 475 -21.58 -38.01 -12.02
N ASN A 476 -20.73 -37.38 -12.84
CA ASN A 476 -19.33 -37.13 -12.50
C ASN A 476 -19.20 -36.15 -11.32
N GLY A 477 -20.28 -35.82 -10.64
CA GLY A 477 -20.32 -34.85 -9.58
C GLY A 477 -20.06 -33.40 -10.06
N THR A 478 -20.35 -32.46 -9.22
CA THR A 478 -20.00 -31.06 -9.44
C THR A 478 -19.48 -30.44 -8.16
N ILE A 479 -18.62 -29.41 -8.26
CA ILE A 479 -18.12 -28.62 -7.11
C ILE A 479 -18.66 -27.21 -7.24
N VAL A 480 -19.23 -26.69 -6.16
CA VAL A 480 -19.79 -25.33 -6.07
C VAL A 480 -18.84 -24.46 -5.25
N LEU A 481 -18.41 -23.38 -5.85
CA LEU A 481 -17.57 -22.36 -5.22
C LEU A 481 -18.44 -21.18 -4.81
N THR A 482 -18.37 -20.80 -3.54
CA THR A 482 -18.99 -19.57 -3.02
C THR A 482 -17.93 -18.55 -2.63
N PHE A 483 -18.28 -17.30 -2.74
CA PHE A 483 -17.38 -16.19 -2.46
C PHE A 483 -17.91 -15.37 -1.30
N ARG A 484 -17.03 -14.60 -0.66
CA ARG A 484 -17.40 -13.72 0.45
C ARG A 484 -18.51 -12.76 0.01
N ASN A 485 -19.55 -12.67 0.84
CA ASN A 485 -20.67 -11.76 0.62
C ASN A 485 -20.19 -10.32 0.34
N GLY A 486 -20.77 -9.69 -0.69
CA GLY A 486 -20.39 -8.36 -1.16
C GLY A 486 -19.24 -8.33 -2.17
N THR A 487 -18.41 -9.39 -2.25
CA THR A 487 -17.37 -9.52 -3.29
C THR A 487 -17.84 -10.31 -4.52
N ASP A 488 -18.96 -11.00 -4.40
CA ASP A 488 -19.55 -11.95 -5.35
C ASP A 488 -20.67 -11.38 -6.22
N ASN A 489 -20.98 -10.09 -6.07
CA ASN A 489 -22.06 -9.45 -6.81
C ASN A 489 -21.74 -9.35 -8.31
N GLY A 490 -22.62 -9.90 -9.16
CA GLY A 490 -22.55 -9.77 -10.60
C GLY A 490 -21.26 -10.35 -11.18
N LEU A 491 -20.99 -11.62 -10.86
CA LEU A 491 -19.85 -12.37 -11.38
C LEU A 491 -19.89 -12.42 -12.92
N LYS A 492 -18.73 -12.25 -13.54
CA LYS A 492 -18.55 -12.23 -14.99
C LYS A 492 -17.24 -12.88 -15.39
N ALA A 493 -17.27 -13.58 -16.54
CA ALA A 493 -16.07 -13.98 -17.24
C ALA A 493 -15.59 -12.80 -18.10
N MET A 494 -14.42 -12.27 -17.81
CA MET A 494 -13.85 -11.13 -18.51
C MET A 494 -12.39 -11.37 -18.84
N LYS A 495 -11.91 -10.67 -19.86
CA LYS A 495 -10.49 -10.57 -20.15
C LYS A 495 -9.99 -9.16 -19.81
N PRO A 496 -8.77 -9.01 -19.26
CA PRO A 496 -8.15 -7.71 -19.13
C PRO A 496 -8.18 -6.97 -20.47
N ASN A 497 -8.46 -5.67 -20.42
CA ASN A 497 -8.41 -4.85 -21.62
C ASN A 497 -6.94 -4.54 -21.94
N TYR A 498 -6.43 -5.23 -22.95
CA TYR A 498 -5.05 -5.09 -23.39
C TYR A 498 -4.84 -3.93 -24.37
N SER A 499 -5.83 -3.04 -24.54
CA SER A 499 -5.59 -1.80 -25.27
C SER A 499 -4.48 -1.00 -24.58
N LYS A 500 -3.49 -0.58 -25.35
CA LYS A 500 -2.36 0.22 -24.85
C LYS A 500 -2.80 1.57 -24.27
N THR A 501 -4.00 2.02 -24.65
CA THR A 501 -4.60 3.26 -24.14
C THR A 501 -5.46 3.04 -22.89
N ALA A 502 -5.71 1.79 -22.52
CA ALA A 502 -6.49 1.49 -21.31
C ALA A 502 -5.71 1.92 -20.06
N SER A 503 -6.27 2.85 -19.32
CA SER A 503 -5.72 3.36 -18.07
C SER A 503 -6.83 3.73 -17.11
N ALA A 504 -6.53 3.72 -15.82
CA ALA A 504 -7.41 4.33 -14.84
C ALA A 504 -7.39 5.84 -15.01
N THR A 505 -8.57 6.46 -15.01
CA THR A 505 -8.71 7.90 -15.04
C THR A 505 -9.16 8.41 -13.68
N VAL A 506 -8.78 9.63 -13.35
CA VAL A 506 -9.28 10.30 -12.16
C VAL A 506 -10.69 10.81 -12.46
N PRO A 507 -11.74 10.36 -11.74
CA PRO A 507 -13.10 10.84 -11.94
C PRO A 507 -13.21 12.35 -11.70
N ASN A 508 -14.11 13.01 -12.42
CA ASN A 508 -14.42 14.41 -12.19
C ASN A 508 -15.42 14.53 -11.02
N TYR A 509 -14.92 14.53 -9.80
CA TYR A 509 -15.73 14.59 -8.59
C TYR A 509 -16.52 15.91 -8.44
N ALA A 510 -16.07 17.01 -9.05
CA ALA A 510 -16.82 18.27 -9.04
C ALA A 510 -18.14 18.15 -9.79
N LYS A 511 -18.17 17.37 -10.88
CA LYS A 511 -19.39 17.10 -11.66
C LYS A 511 -20.16 15.89 -11.13
N HIS A 512 -19.47 14.90 -10.59
CA HIS A 512 -20.00 13.62 -10.13
C HIS A 512 -19.52 13.32 -8.70
N PRO A 513 -20.05 14.01 -7.67
CA PRO A 513 -19.54 13.88 -6.30
C PRO A 513 -19.69 12.47 -5.70
N LYS A 514 -20.63 11.67 -6.23
CA LYS A 514 -20.84 10.27 -5.82
C LYS A 514 -19.90 9.28 -6.55
N ALA A 515 -19.13 9.73 -7.54
CA ALA A 515 -18.16 8.89 -8.22
C ALA A 515 -17.14 8.33 -7.23
N THR A 516 -16.62 7.14 -7.52
CA THR A 516 -15.54 6.48 -6.78
C THR A 516 -14.31 6.36 -7.67
N PRO A 517 -13.10 6.13 -7.11
CA PRO A 517 -11.93 5.85 -7.93
C PRO A 517 -12.14 4.67 -8.90
N LEU A 518 -13.01 3.69 -8.56
CA LEU A 518 -13.31 2.55 -9.41
C LEU A 518 -14.03 2.93 -10.71
N ASP A 519 -14.74 4.06 -10.74
CA ASP A 519 -15.42 4.54 -11.96
C ASP A 519 -14.40 4.90 -13.05
N GLY A 520 -13.15 5.21 -12.67
CA GLY A 520 -12.06 5.47 -13.59
C GLY A 520 -11.44 4.22 -14.23
N ILE A 521 -11.78 3.01 -13.78
CA ILE A 521 -11.21 1.75 -14.27
C ILE A 521 -12.19 0.85 -15.04
N SER A 522 -13.37 1.35 -15.39
CA SER A 522 -14.44 0.58 -16.06
C SER A 522 -14.02 -0.07 -17.39
N HIS A 523 -12.98 0.45 -18.03
CA HIS A 523 -12.45 -0.04 -19.31
C HIS A 523 -11.24 -0.98 -19.17
N VAL A 524 -10.80 -1.29 -17.95
CA VAL A 524 -9.63 -2.16 -17.69
C VAL A 524 -9.86 -3.60 -18.13
N ALA A 525 -11.10 -4.06 -18.13
CA ALA A 525 -11.48 -5.39 -18.61
C ALA A 525 -12.76 -5.35 -19.45
N THR A 526 -12.89 -6.31 -20.36
CA THR A 526 -14.05 -6.47 -21.24
C THR A 526 -14.65 -7.87 -21.10
N ASN A 527 -15.98 -7.99 -21.28
CA ASN A 527 -16.63 -9.30 -21.31
C ASN A 527 -16.00 -10.19 -22.38
N THR A 528 -15.93 -11.48 -22.10
CA THR A 528 -15.49 -12.50 -23.06
C THR A 528 -16.60 -13.52 -23.30
N SER A 529 -16.64 -14.07 -24.51
CA SER A 529 -17.46 -15.24 -24.84
C SER A 529 -16.76 -16.57 -24.53
N GLN A 530 -15.49 -16.53 -24.14
CA GLN A 530 -14.75 -17.73 -23.77
C GLN A 530 -15.22 -18.24 -22.40
N ALA A 531 -15.21 -19.56 -22.22
CA ALA A 531 -15.45 -20.17 -20.92
C ALA A 531 -14.46 -19.66 -19.86
N LEU A 532 -14.93 -19.58 -18.63
CA LEU A 532 -14.10 -19.19 -17.49
C LEU A 532 -12.96 -20.20 -17.32
N GLN A 533 -11.73 -19.71 -17.18
CA GLN A 533 -10.51 -20.52 -17.18
C GLN A 533 -9.77 -20.45 -15.85
N GLY A 534 -8.78 -21.35 -15.69
CA GLY A 534 -7.81 -21.32 -14.59
C GLY A 534 -8.23 -22.09 -13.36
N PHE A 535 -9.25 -22.93 -13.43
CA PHE A 535 -9.67 -23.84 -12.35
C PHE A 535 -9.07 -25.23 -12.54
N GLU A 536 -8.53 -25.77 -11.46
CA GLU A 536 -8.01 -27.13 -11.38
C GLU A 536 -8.43 -27.76 -10.05
N VAL A 537 -8.60 -29.07 -10.04
CA VAL A 537 -8.98 -29.85 -8.87
C VAL A 537 -8.00 -31.01 -8.65
N ALA A 538 -7.93 -31.51 -7.43
CA ALA A 538 -7.12 -32.68 -7.07
C ALA A 538 -7.84 -33.55 -6.03
N ASP A 539 -7.53 -34.84 -6.06
CA ASP A 539 -8.07 -35.87 -5.14
C ASP A 539 -7.17 -36.17 -3.95
N GLY A 540 -6.11 -35.42 -3.77
CA GLY A 540 -5.10 -35.65 -2.73
C GLY A 540 -3.88 -36.46 -3.18
N SER A 541 -3.91 -37.05 -4.39
CA SER A 541 -2.73 -37.71 -4.99
C SER A 541 -1.61 -36.74 -5.39
N GLY A 542 -1.89 -35.44 -5.35
CA GLY A 542 -0.99 -34.39 -5.83
C GLY A 542 -1.11 -34.12 -7.32
N LYS A 543 -1.95 -34.86 -8.04
CA LYS A 543 -2.22 -34.62 -9.47
C LYS A 543 -3.36 -33.63 -9.62
N TRP A 544 -3.07 -32.49 -10.23
CA TRP A 544 -4.05 -31.45 -10.57
C TRP A 544 -4.60 -31.64 -11.99
N VAL A 545 -5.90 -31.55 -12.15
CA VAL A 545 -6.60 -31.66 -13.44
C VAL A 545 -7.45 -30.42 -13.70
N SER A 546 -7.40 -29.91 -14.92
CA SER A 546 -8.20 -28.76 -15.33
C SER A 546 -9.66 -29.14 -15.48
N VAL A 547 -10.56 -28.26 -15.07
CA VAL A 547 -12.01 -28.47 -15.11
C VAL A 547 -12.76 -27.34 -15.78
N ASN A 548 -13.96 -27.59 -16.26
CA ASN A 548 -14.85 -26.55 -16.76
C ASN A 548 -15.45 -25.77 -15.60
N ALA A 549 -15.63 -24.46 -15.79
CA ALA A 549 -16.20 -23.57 -14.80
C ALA A 549 -17.32 -22.73 -15.42
N THR A 550 -18.45 -22.67 -14.77
CA THR A 550 -19.64 -21.93 -15.21
C THR A 550 -20.15 -21.05 -14.08
N ILE A 551 -20.44 -19.78 -14.38
CA ILE A 551 -21.03 -18.86 -13.42
C ILE A 551 -22.54 -19.13 -13.31
N LYS A 552 -23.03 -19.38 -12.10
CA LYS A 552 -24.46 -19.52 -11.78
C LYS A 552 -24.82 -18.55 -10.63
N GLY A 553 -25.44 -17.42 -10.97
CA GLY A 553 -25.72 -16.36 -10.00
C GLY A 553 -24.43 -15.80 -9.40
N ASN A 554 -24.29 -15.89 -8.07
CA ASN A 554 -23.11 -15.46 -7.29
C ASN A 554 -22.14 -16.62 -6.99
N GLN A 555 -22.23 -17.71 -7.73
CA GLN A 555 -21.41 -18.91 -7.54
C GLN A 555 -20.69 -19.28 -8.84
N VAL A 556 -19.63 -20.07 -8.71
CA VAL A 556 -18.99 -20.77 -9.82
C VAL A 556 -19.17 -22.27 -9.60
N VAL A 557 -19.69 -22.95 -10.62
CA VAL A 557 -19.90 -24.39 -10.62
C VAL A 557 -18.84 -25.03 -11.52
N LEU A 558 -18.09 -25.98 -10.95
CA LEU A 558 -17.09 -26.75 -11.65
C LEU A 558 -17.69 -28.09 -12.10
N SER A 559 -17.35 -28.49 -13.32
CA SER A 559 -17.78 -29.77 -13.91
C SER A 559 -16.68 -30.36 -14.81
N SER A 560 -16.73 -31.65 -15.04
CA SER A 560 -15.83 -32.33 -15.98
C SER A 560 -16.58 -33.43 -16.74
N ALA A 561 -16.28 -33.57 -18.02
CA ALA A 561 -16.76 -34.69 -18.82
C ALA A 561 -15.91 -35.95 -18.63
N ASN A 562 -14.64 -35.76 -18.22
CA ASN A 562 -13.64 -36.83 -18.23
C ASN A 562 -13.21 -37.28 -16.83
N GLU A 563 -13.46 -36.46 -15.80
CA GLU A 563 -13.01 -36.68 -14.42
C GLU A 563 -14.22 -36.81 -13.48
N ASN A 564 -14.15 -37.75 -12.54
CA ASN A 564 -15.12 -37.83 -11.45
C ASN A 564 -14.76 -36.79 -10.37
N LEU A 565 -15.56 -35.73 -10.25
CA LEU A 565 -15.33 -34.68 -9.27
C LEU A 565 -15.75 -35.07 -7.84
N GLY A 566 -16.53 -36.17 -7.66
CA GLY A 566 -16.98 -36.60 -6.34
C GLY A 566 -15.88 -37.04 -5.38
N GLY A 567 -14.68 -37.35 -5.89
CA GLY A 567 -13.51 -37.72 -5.10
C GLY A 567 -12.47 -36.59 -4.94
N MET A 568 -12.74 -35.42 -5.49
CA MET A 568 -11.78 -34.29 -5.42
C MET A 568 -11.87 -33.59 -4.07
N THR A 569 -10.72 -33.38 -3.44
CA THR A 569 -10.61 -32.81 -2.09
C THR A 569 -10.07 -31.40 -2.08
N GLN A 570 -9.55 -30.93 -3.22
CA GLN A 570 -8.96 -29.60 -3.34
C GLN A 570 -9.34 -28.95 -4.68
N VAL A 571 -9.44 -27.63 -4.65
CA VAL A 571 -9.60 -26.78 -5.83
C VAL A 571 -8.58 -25.64 -5.76
N ARG A 572 -8.04 -25.25 -6.93
CA ARG A 572 -7.23 -24.05 -7.06
C ARG A 572 -7.64 -23.23 -8.29
N TYR A 573 -7.39 -21.93 -8.19
CA TYR A 573 -7.70 -20.96 -9.23
C TYR A 573 -6.49 -20.10 -9.57
N LEU A 574 -6.15 -20.05 -10.88
CA LEU A 574 -5.00 -19.28 -11.41
C LEU A 574 -3.68 -19.56 -10.66
N TRP A 575 -3.43 -20.82 -10.31
CA TRP A 575 -2.29 -21.25 -9.50
C TRP A 575 -1.04 -21.40 -10.35
N SER A 576 -0.43 -20.27 -10.68
CA SER A 576 0.82 -20.19 -11.44
C SER A 576 1.50 -18.85 -11.19
N GLY A 577 2.81 -18.76 -11.35
CA GLY A 577 3.53 -17.48 -11.35
C GLY A 577 3.02 -16.54 -12.44
N ASN A 578 2.68 -17.10 -13.62
CA ASN A 578 2.15 -16.36 -14.77
C ASN A 578 0.93 -17.03 -15.36
N PRO A 579 -0.24 -17.00 -14.71
CA PRO A 579 -1.45 -17.62 -15.23
C PRO A 579 -1.98 -16.89 -16.47
N SER A 580 -2.68 -17.64 -17.33
CA SER A 580 -3.45 -17.04 -18.44
C SER A 580 -4.59 -16.19 -17.90
N CYS A 581 -4.76 -14.99 -18.45
CA CYS A 581 -5.85 -14.08 -18.11
C CYS A 581 -6.83 -13.87 -19.27
N SER A 582 -6.93 -14.82 -20.21
CA SER A 582 -7.79 -14.68 -21.40
C SER A 582 -9.29 -14.70 -21.08
N SER A 583 -9.69 -15.35 -19.99
CA SER A 583 -11.07 -15.37 -19.49
C SER A 583 -11.06 -15.69 -18.00
N ILE A 584 -11.06 -14.67 -17.16
CA ILE A 584 -10.95 -14.80 -15.71
C ILE A 584 -12.15 -14.19 -14.98
N LEU A 585 -12.32 -14.55 -13.71
CA LEU A 585 -13.46 -14.15 -12.91
C LEU A 585 -13.33 -12.70 -12.41
N TYR A 586 -14.36 -11.92 -12.67
CA TYR A 586 -14.54 -10.56 -12.14
C TYR A 586 -15.90 -10.41 -11.47
N ASN A 587 -16.06 -9.41 -10.64
CA ASN A 587 -17.36 -8.97 -10.13
C ASN A 587 -17.88 -7.72 -10.87
N LYS A 588 -19.07 -7.23 -10.46
CA LYS A 588 -19.71 -6.05 -11.06
C LYS A 588 -18.88 -4.76 -10.95
N LEU A 589 -17.96 -4.68 -9.98
CA LEU A 589 -17.07 -3.53 -9.80
C LEU A 589 -15.90 -3.53 -10.80
N GLY A 590 -15.78 -4.56 -11.65
CA GLY A 590 -14.65 -4.71 -12.55
C GLY A 590 -13.35 -5.07 -11.83
N LEU A 591 -13.44 -5.73 -10.69
CA LEU A 591 -12.30 -6.19 -9.90
C LEU A 591 -12.11 -7.70 -10.10
N PRO A 592 -10.88 -8.17 -10.42
CA PRO A 592 -10.60 -9.58 -10.64
C PRO A 592 -10.56 -10.38 -9.34
N ALA A 593 -10.96 -11.64 -9.41
CA ALA A 593 -10.80 -12.57 -8.30
C ALA A 593 -9.32 -12.80 -8.00
N SER A 594 -9.00 -12.88 -6.69
CA SER A 594 -7.68 -13.31 -6.26
C SER A 594 -7.43 -14.78 -6.62
N PRO A 595 -6.23 -15.17 -7.08
CA PRO A 595 -5.83 -16.57 -7.11
C PRO A 595 -5.93 -17.21 -5.71
N PHE A 596 -6.35 -18.47 -5.65
CA PHE A 596 -6.54 -19.19 -4.39
C PHE A 596 -6.30 -20.70 -4.53
N ILE A 597 -6.19 -21.35 -3.39
CA ILE A 597 -6.39 -22.79 -3.17
C ILE A 597 -7.38 -22.97 -2.02
N ALA A 598 -8.27 -23.94 -2.10
CA ALA A 598 -9.26 -24.24 -1.08
C ALA A 598 -9.49 -25.75 -0.96
N VAL A 599 -9.87 -26.20 0.23
CA VAL A 599 -10.37 -27.56 0.47
C VAL A 599 -11.79 -27.64 -0.07
N VAL A 600 -12.16 -28.80 -0.63
CA VAL A 600 -13.52 -29.12 -1.05
C VAL A 600 -14.15 -29.96 0.06
N ASP A 601 -15.23 -29.45 0.67
CA ASP A 601 -16.02 -30.09 1.73
C ASP A 601 -17.17 -30.96 1.15
#